data_4367ce5b34b07ab9bfe1cc9fc6b32518
#
_entry.id   4367ce5b34b07ab9bfe1cc9fc6b32518
#
_cell.length_a   1.000
_cell.length_b   1.000
_cell.length_c   1.000
_cell.angle_alpha   90.00
_cell.angle_beta   90.00
_cell.angle_gamma   90.00
#
_symmetry.space_group_name_H-M   'P 1'
#
loop_
_entity.id
_entity.type
_entity.pdbx_description
1 polymer ?
#
loop_
_entity_poly.entity_id
_entity_poly.type
_entity_poly.pdbx_seq_one_letter_code
_entity_poly.pdbx_strand_id
1 'polypeptide(L)'
;MVGGDGAGRTTLLRCLAGAHAVSSGQVRLPVALRIGYLPAGSGTYPDLSVDENLAFRATAYQLPAAAARERSGELLERAGLASARGRLAGQLSGGMRQKLGVIAAMLHRPDLLVLDEPTTGVDPVSRADLWWLITRAAADGAAVVLATSYLDEAERATDLLALDAGRELATGTPEEIVAAMPGTLRVSDARPEGEAGQRAWRRGGRWRIWDPPVSPGQPGPAAGGAAGQPGPVLAPDLQDAVTVAILARELAAAQAGNGQPEGGDPR
;
A
#
# COMPACT_ATOMS: atom_id res chain seq x y z
N MET A 1 -2.79 0.40 3.39
CA MET A 1 -3.31 -0.59 2.41
C MET A 1 -2.20 -0.97 1.46
N VAL A 2 -2.05 -2.25 1.18
CA VAL A 2 -1.05 -2.79 0.24
C VAL A 2 -1.70 -3.70 -0.80
N GLY A 3 -0.99 -3.97 -1.88
CA GLY A 3 -1.43 -4.86 -2.96
C GLY A 3 -0.66 -4.58 -4.24
N GLY A 4 -0.75 -5.47 -5.21
CA GLY A 4 -0.17 -5.30 -6.55
C GLY A 4 -0.92 -4.28 -7.41
N ASP A 5 -0.44 -4.08 -8.63
CA ASP A 5 -1.13 -3.26 -9.62
C ASP A 5 -2.51 -3.88 -9.95
N GLY A 6 -3.52 -3.03 -10.03
CA GLY A 6 -4.90 -3.50 -10.24
C GLY A 6 -5.59 -4.10 -9.00
N ALA A 7 -4.94 -4.17 -7.84
CA ALA A 7 -5.54 -4.71 -6.60
C ALA A 7 -6.76 -3.93 -6.08
N GLY A 8 -7.06 -2.74 -6.62
CA GLY A 8 -8.23 -1.94 -6.24
C GLY A 8 -7.95 -0.87 -5.19
N ARG A 9 -6.70 -0.68 -4.74
CA ARG A 9 -6.30 0.31 -3.73
C ARG A 9 -6.79 1.72 -4.05
N THR A 10 -6.42 2.26 -5.22
CA THR A 10 -6.84 3.59 -5.69
C THR A 10 -8.35 3.74 -5.75
N THR A 11 -9.08 2.72 -6.21
CA THR A 11 -10.54 2.75 -6.27
C THR A 11 -11.14 2.87 -4.87
N LEU A 12 -10.65 2.06 -3.94
CA LEU A 12 -11.11 2.10 -2.55
C LEU A 12 -10.81 3.45 -1.89
N LEU A 13 -9.59 4.01 -2.11
CA LEU A 13 -9.25 5.34 -1.60
C LEU A 13 -10.14 6.44 -2.18
N ARG A 14 -10.47 6.38 -3.48
CA ARG A 14 -11.39 7.33 -4.12
C ARG A 14 -12.79 7.24 -3.53
N CYS A 15 -13.27 6.03 -3.22
CA CYS A 15 -14.55 5.86 -2.53
C CYS A 15 -14.52 6.46 -1.12
N LEU A 16 -13.45 6.24 -0.34
CA LEU A 16 -13.26 6.83 0.98
C LEU A 16 -13.17 8.36 0.93
N ALA A 17 -12.51 8.90 -0.08
CA ALA A 17 -12.40 10.35 -0.27
C ALA A 17 -13.67 11.00 -0.85
N GLY A 18 -14.72 10.23 -1.17
CA GLY A 18 -15.93 10.73 -1.83
C GLY A 18 -15.74 11.13 -3.29
N ALA A 19 -14.59 10.78 -3.89
CA ALA A 19 -14.25 11.09 -5.28
C ALA A 19 -14.79 10.03 -6.27
N HIS A 20 -15.34 8.93 -5.78
CA HIS A 20 -15.95 7.87 -6.58
C HIS A 20 -17.17 7.30 -5.86
N ALA A 21 -18.26 7.08 -6.60
CA ALA A 21 -19.47 6.48 -6.05
C ALA A 21 -19.27 4.97 -5.82
N VAL A 22 -19.80 4.46 -4.70
CA VAL A 22 -19.80 3.00 -4.41
C VAL A 22 -20.87 2.32 -5.26
N SER A 23 -20.51 1.24 -5.93
CA SER A 23 -21.46 0.42 -6.71
C SER A 23 -22.33 -0.45 -5.81
N SER A 24 -21.79 -0.92 -4.68
CA SER A 24 -22.49 -1.72 -3.68
C SER A 24 -21.83 -1.52 -2.30
N GLY A 25 -22.56 -1.86 -1.24
CA GLY A 25 -22.09 -1.61 0.13
C GLY A 25 -22.29 -0.15 0.55
N GLN A 26 -21.61 0.25 1.61
CA GLN A 26 -21.72 1.58 2.20
C GLN A 26 -20.38 2.08 2.73
N VAL A 27 -20.08 3.35 2.49
CA VAL A 27 -19.02 4.10 3.18
C VAL A 27 -19.72 4.96 4.24
N ARG A 28 -19.38 4.72 5.50
CA ARG A 28 -19.91 5.49 6.62
C ARG A 28 -18.82 6.38 7.19
N LEU A 29 -18.98 7.67 7.03
CA LEU A 29 -18.09 8.70 7.56
C LEU A 29 -18.90 9.64 8.44
N PRO A 30 -18.33 10.20 9.51
CA PRO A 30 -18.98 11.23 10.31
C PRO A 30 -19.43 12.41 9.44
N VAL A 31 -20.58 12.97 9.75
CA VAL A 31 -21.06 14.22 9.12
C VAL A 31 -20.08 15.32 9.47
N ALA A 32 -19.72 16.16 8.49
CA ALA A 32 -18.73 17.23 8.63
C ALA A 32 -17.27 16.77 8.79
N LEU A 33 -16.94 15.51 8.48
CA LEU A 33 -15.55 15.05 8.45
C LEU A 33 -14.76 15.81 7.36
N ARG A 34 -13.66 16.45 7.75
CA ARG A 34 -12.76 17.10 6.81
C ARG A 34 -11.78 16.09 6.24
N ILE A 35 -11.81 15.88 4.94
CA ILE A 35 -10.98 14.91 4.25
C ILE A 35 -9.90 15.62 3.45
N GLY A 36 -8.64 15.26 3.69
CA GLY A 36 -7.51 15.59 2.82
C GLY A 36 -7.22 14.42 1.90
N TYR A 37 -7.16 14.66 0.59
CA TYR A 37 -6.92 13.60 -0.37
C TYR A 37 -5.76 13.93 -1.31
N LEU A 38 -4.77 13.04 -1.35
CA LEU A 38 -3.71 12.99 -2.34
C LEU A 38 -4.02 11.85 -3.33
N PRO A 39 -4.33 12.14 -4.61
CA PRO A 39 -4.50 11.11 -5.62
C PRO A 39 -3.16 10.49 -6.03
N ALA A 40 -3.20 9.35 -6.73
CA ALA A 40 -2.05 8.77 -7.41
C ALA A 40 -1.42 9.81 -8.36
N GLY A 41 -0.25 10.29 -8.03
CA GLY A 41 0.33 11.51 -8.56
C GLY A 41 0.16 12.67 -7.58
N SER A 42 0.82 13.79 -7.81
CA SER A 42 0.89 14.87 -6.80
C SER A 42 -0.43 15.65 -6.60
N GLY A 43 -1.41 15.51 -7.48
CA GLY A 43 -2.64 16.31 -7.45
C GLY A 43 -2.42 17.83 -7.52
N THR A 44 -1.27 18.27 -8.03
CA THR A 44 -0.89 19.68 -8.21
C THR A 44 -1.14 20.14 -9.64
N TYR A 45 -1.32 21.44 -9.81
CA TYR A 45 -1.46 22.08 -11.12
C TYR A 45 -0.08 22.51 -11.59
N PRO A 46 0.45 21.96 -12.69
CA PRO A 46 1.82 22.19 -13.14
C PRO A 46 2.12 23.64 -13.53
N ASP A 47 1.10 24.34 -14.02
CA ASP A 47 1.19 25.73 -14.51
C ASP A 47 0.98 26.77 -13.39
N LEU A 48 0.70 26.35 -12.19
CA LEU A 48 0.65 27.18 -11.00
C LEU A 48 1.94 27.05 -10.20
N SER A 49 2.38 28.15 -9.59
CA SER A 49 3.46 28.13 -8.62
C SER A 49 3.09 27.33 -7.37
N VAL A 50 4.06 27.05 -6.51
CA VAL A 50 3.84 26.41 -5.21
C VAL A 50 2.82 27.19 -4.39
N ASP A 51 3.00 28.51 -4.25
CA ASP A 51 2.09 29.35 -3.49
C ASP A 51 0.68 29.42 -4.12
N GLU A 52 0.56 29.47 -5.44
CA GLU A 52 -0.73 29.47 -6.15
C GLU A 52 -1.46 28.13 -6.00
N ASN A 53 -0.76 26.98 -6.06
CA ASN A 53 -1.34 25.68 -5.76
C ASN A 53 -1.95 25.64 -4.36
N LEU A 54 -1.23 26.15 -3.35
CA LEU A 54 -1.71 26.18 -1.98
C LEU A 54 -2.85 27.17 -1.78
N ALA A 55 -2.78 28.36 -2.42
CA ALA A 55 -3.85 29.35 -2.38
C ALA A 55 -5.14 28.80 -3.02
N PHE A 56 -5.03 28.09 -4.14
CA PHE A 56 -6.17 27.43 -4.78
C PHE A 56 -6.83 26.43 -3.82
N ARG A 57 -6.03 25.57 -3.17
CA ARG A 57 -6.54 24.60 -2.19
C ARG A 57 -7.17 25.31 -0.97
N ALA A 58 -6.52 26.35 -0.45
CA ALA A 58 -7.06 27.14 0.64
C ALA A 58 -8.44 27.71 0.32
N THR A 59 -8.61 28.26 -0.88
CA THR A 59 -9.89 28.78 -1.37
C THR A 59 -10.95 27.67 -1.49
N ALA A 60 -10.59 26.53 -2.05
CA ALA A 60 -11.49 25.38 -2.19
C ALA A 60 -11.98 24.85 -0.82
N TYR A 61 -11.14 24.90 0.20
CA TYR A 61 -11.49 24.53 1.57
C TYR A 61 -12.00 25.72 2.42
N GLN A 62 -12.23 26.89 1.82
CA GLN A 62 -12.76 28.09 2.47
C GLN A 62 -11.92 28.53 3.69
N LEU A 63 -10.60 28.35 3.61
CA LEU A 63 -9.71 28.77 4.69
C LEU A 63 -9.54 30.31 4.69
N PRO A 64 -9.55 30.96 5.88
CA PRO A 64 -9.18 32.36 5.97
C PRO A 64 -7.77 32.61 5.44
N ALA A 65 -7.59 33.63 4.61
CA ALA A 65 -6.32 33.88 3.91
C ALA A 65 -5.10 34.00 4.84
N ALA A 66 -5.28 34.58 6.05
CA ALA A 66 -4.22 34.67 7.05
C ALA A 66 -3.81 33.29 7.57
N ALA A 67 -4.77 32.48 7.98
CA ALA A 67 -4.53 31.12 8.46
C ALA A 67 -3.91 30.20 7.38
N ALA A 68 -4.38 30.34 6.13
CA ALA A 68 -3.82 29.62 5.00
C ALA A 68 -2.35 29.98 4.75
N ARG A 69 -2.00 31.27 4.80
CA ARG A 69 -0.61 31.72 4.62
C ARG A 69 0.31 31.26 5.74
N GLU A 70 -0.13 31.37 6.98
CA GLU A 70 0.62 30.90 8.15
C GLU A 70 0.90 29.40 8.04
N ARG A 71 -0.16 28.60 7.81
CA ARG A 71 -0.07 27.15 7.71
C ARG A 71 0.77 26.69 6.50
N SER A 72 0.60 27.34 5.35
CA SER A 72 1.44 27.09 4.17
C SER A 72 2.91 27.38 4.46
N GLY A 73 3.20 28.49 5.14
CA GLY A 73 4.57 28.84 5.55
C GLY A 73 5.19 27.76 6.41
N GLU A 74 4.52 27.35 7.47
CA GLU A 74 4.97 26.29 8.37
C GLU A 74 5.27 24.98 7.63
N LEU A 75 4.34 24.52 6.80
CA LEU A 75 4.46 23.24 6.09
C LEU A 75 5.57 23.29 5.03
N LEU A 76 5.68 24.39 4.27
CA LEU A 76 6.72 24.56 3.26
C LEU A 76 8.13 24.61 3.86
N GLU A 77 8.30 25.32 4.98
CA GLU A 77 9.56 25.37 5.71
C GLU A 77 10.01 23.97 6.11
N ARG A 78 9.12 23.23 6.73
CA ARG A 78 9.38 21.88 7.25
C ARG A 78 9.64 20.84 6.14
N ALA A 79 9.00 21.00 4.99
CA ALA A 79 9.21 20.14 3.82
C ALA A 79 10.45 20.55 2.98
N GLY A 80 11.15 21.62 3.36
CA GLY A 80 12.27 22.15 2.60
C GLY A 80 11.86 22.77 1.25
N LEU A 81 10.62 23.26 1.14
CA LEU A 81 10.09 23.86 -0.09
C LEU A 81 9.99 25.40 0.00
N ALA A 82 10.40 26.03 1.10
CA ALA A 82 10.27 27.47 1.31
C ALA A 82 10.95 28.32 0.22
N SER A 83 12.12 27.87 -0.28
CA SER A 83 12.83 28.56 -1.36
C SER A 83 12.21 28.38 -2.75
N ALA A 84 11.26 27.46 -2.88
CA ALA A 84 10.60 27.12 -4.17
C ALA A 84 9.23 27.76 -4.34
N ARG A 85 8.78 28.64 -3.43
CA ARG A 85 7.40 29.16 -3.39
C ARG A 85 6.91 29.76 -4.71
N GLY A 86 7.76 30.53 -5.39
CA GLY A 86 7.45 31.15 -6.67
C GLY A 86 7.68 30.26 -7.89
N ARG A 87 8.23 29.03 -7.74
CA ARG A 87 8.46 28.13 -8.86
C ARG A 87 7.18 27.44 -9.28
N LEU A 88 6.98 27.25 -10.58
CA LEU A 88 5.87 26.45 -11.11
C LEU A 88 6.00 24.99 -10.65
N ALA A 89 4.87 24.38 -10.29
CA ALA A 89 4.86 22.99 -9.84
C ALA A 89 5.40 22.02 -10.91
N GLY A 90 5.21 22.33 -12.20
CA GLY A 90 5.79 21.59 -13.31
C GLY A 90 7.31 21.61 -13.37
N GLN A 91 7.97 22.60 -12.75
CA GLN A 91 9.42 22.76 -12.69
C GLN A 91 10.06 22.13 -11.44
N LEU A 92 9.24 21.58 -10.54
CA LEU A 92 9.71 20.88 -9.35
C LEU A 92 10.18 19.46 -9.71
N SER A 93 11.14 18.94 -8.92
CA SER A 93 11.47 17.52 -8.99
C SER A 93 10.24 16.66 -8.60
N GLY A 94 10.25 15.37 -8.94
CA GLY A 94 9.16 14.45 -8.57
C GLY A 94 8.91 14.46 -7.05
N GLY A 95 9.97 14.34 -6.25
CA GLY A 95 9.87 14.38 -4.78
C GLY A 95 9.36 15.72 -4.24
N MET A 96 9.83 16.86 -4.78
CA MET A 96 9.31 18.18 -4.40
C MET A 96 7.83 18.33 -4.73
N ARG A 97 7.39 17.84 -5.89
CA ARG A 97 6.00 17.88 -6.33
C ARG A 97 5.11 17.00 -5.46
N GLN A 98 5.61 15.84 -5.06
CA GLN A 98 4.91 14.93 -4.15
C GLN A 98 4.76 15.57 -2.76
N LYS A 99 5.82 16.20 -2.22
CA LYS A 99 5.75 16.97 -0.97
C LYS A 99 4.69 18.07 -1.05
N LEU A 100 4.66 18.84 -2.15
CA LEU A 100 3.63 19.87 -2.37
C LEU A 100 2.21 19.28 -2.35
N GLY A 101 2.01 18.12 -2.98
CA GLY A 101 0.71 17.42 -2.96
C GLY A 101 0.27 17.01 -1.56
N VAL A 102 1.18 16.45 -0.77
CA VAL A 102 0.89 16.08 0.64
C VAL A 102 0.58 17.33 1.47
N ILE A 103 1.37 18.41 1.33
CA ILE A 103 1.11 19.69 1.99
C ILE A 103 -0.28 20.22 1.63
N ALA A 104 -0.64 20.20 0.35
CA ALA A 104 -1.94 20.67 -0.12
C ALA A 104 -3.10 19.84 0.47
N ALA A 105 -2.93 18.52 0.63
CA ALA A 105 -3.91 17.66 1.28
C ALA A 105 -4.02 17.91 2.79
N MET A 106 -2.94 18.38 3.45
CA MET A 106 -2.90 18.65 4.89
C MET A 106 -3.28 20.08 5.28
N LEU A 107 -3.41 20.99 4.30
CA LEU A 107 -3.49 22.43 4.52
C LEU A 107 -4.63 22.85 5.46
N HIS A 108 -5.80 22.25 5.30
CA HIS A 108 -7.03 22.56 6.04
C HIS A 108 -7.17 21.75 7.34
N ARG A 109 -6.09 21.10 7.82
CA ARG A 109 -6.09 20.26 9.03
C ARG A 109 -7.20 19.19 8.96
N PRO A 110 -7.09 18.22 8.05
CA PRO A 110 -8.11 17.21 7.87
C PRO A 110 -8.23 16.30 9.11
N ASP A 111 -9.42 15.78 9.35
CA ASP A 111 -9.68 14.73 10.34
C ASP A 111 -9.33 13.35 9.78
N LEU A 112 -9.42 13.20 8.44
CA LEU A 112 -9.01 12.02 7.68
C LEU A 112 -8.08 12.44 6.53
N LEU A 113 -6.86 11.92 6.53
CA LEU A 113 -5.88 12.10 5.46
C LEU A 113 -5.79 10.81 4.64
N VAL A 114 -6.16 10.89 3.36
CA VAL A 114 -6.15 9.76 2.42
C VAL A 114 -5.04 9.99 1.39
N LEU A 115 -4.08 9.07 1.33
CA LEU A 115 -2.88 9.21 0.51
C LEU A 115 -2.71 8.01 -0.43
N ASP A 116 -2.67 8.27 -1.73
CA ASP A 116 -2.50 7.25 -2.75
C ASP A 116 -1.06 7.31 -3.30
N GLU A 117 -0.24 6.32 -2.94
CA GLU A 117 1.17 6.18 -3.35
C GLU A 117 2.02 7.44 -3.09
N PRO A 118 2.01 8.03 -1.88
CA PRO A 118 2.64 9.34 -1.63
C PRO A 118 4.17 9.34 -1.81
N THR A 119 4.82 8.19 -1.78
CA THR A 119 6.28 8.06 -1.79
C THR A 119 6.83 7.43 -3.08
N THR A 120 5.94 7.05 -4.00
CA THR A 120 6.34 6.40 -5.25
C THR A 120 7.16 7.33 -6.14
N GLY A 121 8.33 6.86 -6.58
CA GLY A 121 9.26 7.64 -7.40
C GLY A 121 9.98 8.77 -6.66
N VAL A 122 9.97 8.76 -5.32
CA VAL A 122 10.61 9.77 -4.47
C VAL A 122 11.96 9.25 -3.97
N ASP A 123 12.99 10.10 -4.02
CA ASP A 123 14.31 9.80 -3.47
C ASP A 123 14.28 9.58 -1.95
N PRO A 124 15.28 8.87 -1.36
CA PRO A 124 15.24 8.51 0.06
C PRO A 124 15.14 9.70 1.03
N VAL A 125 15.76 10.85 0.69
CA VAL A 125 15.73 12.05 1.53
C VAL A 125 14.34 12.67 1.52
N SER A 126 13.79 12.89 0.33
CA SER A 126 12.42 13.40 0.17
C SER A 126 11.37 12.45 0.75
N ARG A 127 11.62 11.13 0.72
CA ARG A 127 10.75 10.12 1.37
C ARG A 127 10.75 10.30 2.90
N ALA A 128 11.89 10.56 3.51
CA ALA A 128 11.96 10.82 4.95
C ALA A 128 11.15 12.07 5.35
N ASP A 129 11.24 13.15 4.55
CA ASP A 129 10.46 14.37 4.78
C ASP A 129 8.94 14.12 4.64
N LEU A 130 8.53 13.30 3.65
CA LEU A 130 7.13 12.91 3.46
C LEU A 130 6.61 12.12 4.66
N TRP A 131 7.39 11.14 5.13
CA TRP A 131 7.02 10.38 6.32
C TRP A 131 6.91 11.26 7.56
N TRP A 132 7.79 12.25 7.69
CA TRP A 132 7.68 13.22 8.76
C TRP A 132 6.35 13.99 8.71
N LEU A 133 5.95 14.49 7.52
CA LEU A 133 4.67 15.19 7.31
C LEU A 133 3.48 14.28 7.67
N ILE A 134 3.49 13.03 7.20
CA ILE A 134 2.41 12.06 7.44
C ILE A 134 2.29 11.74 8.93
N THR A 135 3.40 11.43 9.59
CA THR A 135 3.45 11.14 11.02
C THR A 135 2.98 12.36 11.84
N ARG A 136 3.35 13.56 11.40
CA ARG A 136 2.91 14.79 12.05
C ARG A 136 1.40 15.00 11.95
N ALA A 137 0.79 14.71 10.79
CA ALA A 137 -0.66 14.75 10.63
C ALA A 137 -1.36 13.79 11.61
N ALA A 138 -0.85 12.58 11.75
CA ALA A 138 -1.37 11.59 12.70
C ALA A 138 -1.22 12.07 14.16
N ALA A 139 -0.06 12.63 14.52
CA ALA A 139 0.18 13.20 15.85
C ALA A 139 -0.71 14.40 16.16
N ASP A 140 -1.08 15.20 15.14
CA ASP A 140 -2.03 16.31 15.25
C ASP A 140 -3.51 15.82 15.32
N GLY A 141 -3.76 14.51 15.31
CA GLY A 141 -5.07 13.86 15.51
C GLY A 141 -5.79 13.42 14.23
N ALA A 142 -5.17 13.52 13.05
CA ALA A 142 -5.77 13.01 11.83
C ALA A 142 -5.68 11.47 11.78
N ALA A 143 -6.78 10.80 11.39
CA ALA A 143 -6.71 9.43 10.92
C ALA A 143 -6.00 9.42 9.54
N VAL A 144 -5.04 8.52 9.35
CA VAL A 144 -4.29 8.44 8.09
C VAL A 144 -4.57 7.11 7.42
N VAL A 145 -5.05 7.14 6.18
CA VAL A 145 -5.21 5.97 5.30
C VAL A 145 -4.27 6.15 4.12
N LEU A 146 -3.33 5.23 3.99
CA LEU A 146 -2.28 5.27 2.99
C LEU A 146 -2.32 4.01 2.13
N ALA A 147 -2.30 4.15 0.81
CA ALA A 147 -2.01 3.05 -0.11
C ALA A 147 -0.56 3.12 -0.55
N THR A 148 0.12 1.99 -0.52
CA THR A 148 1.50 1.86 -0.99
C THR A 148 1.75 0.50 -1.61
N SER A 149 2.65 0.43 -2.58
CA SER A 149 3.23 -0.81 -3.09
C SER A 149 4.47 -1.27 -2.29
N TYR A 150 4.95 -0.44 -1.36
CA TYR A 150 6.13 -0.74 -0.55
C TYR A 150 5.73 -1.37 0.79
N LEU A 151 6.09 -2.62 0.99
CA LEU A 151 5.75 -3.35 2.22
C LEU A 151 6.53 -2.87 3.46
N ASP A 152 7.74 -2.33 3.28
CA ASP A 152 8.50 -1.66 4.35
C ASP A 152 7.80 -0.40 4.90
N GLU A 153 6.95 0.22 4.09
CA GLU A 153 6.09 1.31 4.55
C GLU A 153 4.86 0.80 5.30
N ALA A 154 4.34 -0.35 4.87
CA ALA A 154 3.19 -0.97 5.51
C ALA A 154 3.48 -1.45 6.94
N GLU A 155 4.72 -1.85 7.22
CA GLU A 155 5.18 -2.21 8.58
C GLU A 155 5.06 -1.08 9.61
N ARG A 156 4.89 0.17 9.14
CA ARG A 156 4.68 1.35 10.00
C ARG A 156 3.22 1.59 10.36
N ALA A 157 2.30 0.85 9.74
CA ALA A 157 0.87 1.02 9.96
C ALA A 157 0.43 0.31 11.26
N THR A 158 -0.57 0.88 11.92
CA THR A 158 -1.25 0.24 13.06
C THR A 158 -2.08 -0.94 12.57
N ASP A 159 -2.79 -0.73 11.47
CA ASP A 159 -3.63 -1.74 10.82
C ASP A 159 -3.33 -1.79 9.34
N LEU A 160 -3.34 -2.97 8.79
CA LEU A 160 -3.04 -3.25 7.39
C LEU A 160 -4.23 -3.94 6.72
N LEU A 161 -4.53 -3.51 5.50
CA LEU A 161 -5.40 -4.20 4.56
C LEU A 161 -4.59 -4.55 3.33
N ALA A 162 -4.36 -5.83 3.11
CA ALA A 162 -3.78 -6.36 1.89
C ALA A 162 -4.89 -6.69 0.89
N LEU A 163 -4.76 -6.17 -0.33
CA LEU A 163 -5.72 -6.37 -1.42
C LEU A 163 -5.07 -7.11 -2.58
N ASP A 164 -5.85 -7.96 -3.23
CA ASP A 164 -5.48 -8.55 -4.49
C ASP A 164 -6.71 -8.80 -5.37
N ALA A 165 -6.65 -8.38 -6.66
CA ALA A 165 -7.74 -8.48 -7.63
C ALA A 165 -9.10 -7.97 -7.09
N GLY A 166 -9.10 -6.84 -6.37
CA GLY A 166 -10.30 -6.21 -5.80
C GLY A 166 -10.88 -6.91 -4.57
N ARG A 167 -10.16 -7.87 -3.99
CA ARG A 167 -10.60 -8.63 -2.81
C ARG A 167 -9.62 -8.44 -1.66
N GLU A 168 -10.14 -8.55 -0.45
CA GLU A 168 -9.32 -8.66 0.74
C GLU A 168 -8.51 -9.95 0.69
N LEU A 169 -7.21 -9.83 0.90
CA LEU A 169 -6.25 -10.92 1.00
C LEU A 169 -5.91 -11.21 2.46
N ALA A 170 -5.64 -10.17 3.23
CA ALA A 170 -5.37 -10.23 4.66
C ALA A 170 -5.69 -8.87 5.31
N THR A 171 -6.10 -8.89 6.58
CA THR A 171 -6.34 -7.69 7.38
C THR A 171 -5.92 -7.92 8.83
N GLY A 172 -5.49 -6.89 9.52
CA GLY A 172 -5.02 -6.91 10.90
C GLY A 172 -3.75 -6.09 11.08
N THR A 173 -3.12 -6.19 12.26
CA THR A 173 -1.78 -5.60 12.45
C THR A 173 -0.75 -6.34 11.60
N PRO A 174 0.40 -5.73 11.26
CA PRO A 174 1.47 -6.43 10.56
C PRO A 174 1.88 -7.74 11.24
N GLU A 175 1.95 -7.76 12.58
CA GLU A 175 2.29 -8.93 13.37
C GLU A 175 1.22 -10.02 13.29
N GLU A 176 -0.06 -9.67 13.33
CA GLU A 176 -1.17 -10.61 13.18
C GLU A 176 -1.16 -11.27 11.80
N ILE A 177 -0.90 -10.49 10.73
CA ILE A 177 -0.80 -11.01 9.37
C ILE A 177 0.36 -12.00 9.25
N VAL A 178 1.51 -11.67 9.83
CA VAL A 178 2.67 -12.58 9.86
C VAL A 178 2.34 -13.85 10.65
N ALA A 179 1.73 -13.73 11.81
CA ALA A 179 1.37 -14.87 12.66
C ALA A 179 0.30 -15.76 12.03
N ALA A 180 -0.59 -15.21 11.19
CA ALA A 180 -1.63 -15.94 10.49
C ALA A 180 -1.14 -16.64 9.21
N MET A 181 0.13 -16.48 8.82
CA MET A 181 0.69 -17.11 7.62
C MET A 181 0.54 -18.64 7.70
N PRO A 182 -0.12 -19.30 6.72
CA PRO A 182 -0.31 -20.73 6.75
C PRO A 182 0.97 -21.47 6.34
N GLY A 183 1.23 -22.61 6.97
CA GLY A 183 2.36 -23.48 6.64
C GLY A 183 3.70 -23.00 7.17
N THR A 184 4.77 -23.38 6.50
CA THR A 184 6.15 -23.04 6.90
C THR A 184 6.95 -22.45 5.75
N LEU A 185 7.93 -21.64 6.08
CA LEU A 185 8.85 -21.02 5.13
C LEU A 185 10.25 -21.60 5.32
N ARG A 186 10.86 -22.06 4.22
CA ARG A 186 12.24 -22.55 4.20
C ARG A 186 13.11 -21.70 3.27
N VAL A 187 14.42 -21.80 3.44
CA VAL A 187 15.42 -21.11 2.63
C VAL A 187 16.30 -22.10 1.90
N SER A 188 16.62 -21.86 0.64
CA SER A 188 17.52 -22.65 -0.19
C SER A 188 18.46 -21.75 -0.99
N ASP A 189 19.68 -22.20 -1.20
CA ASP A 189 20.64 -21.52 -2.08
C ASP A 189 20.39 -21.89 -3.56
N ALA A 190 19.82 -23.07 -3.81
CA ALA A 190 19.46 -23.53 -5.15
C ALA A 190 17.96 -23.31 -5.42
N ARG A 191 17.63 -23.07 -6.71
CA ARG A 191 16.23 -22.99 -7.13
C ARG A 191 15.57 -24.36 -6.98
N PRO A 192 14.44 -24.44 -6.26
CA PRO A 192 13.70 -25.69 -6.18
C PRO A 192 13.02 -26.04 -7.50
N GLU A 193 12.88 -27.33 -7.77
CA GLU A 193 12.21 -27.87 -8.98
C GLU A 193 10.79 -28.36 -8.67
N GLY A 194 10.02 -28.63 -9.71
CA GLY A 194 8.67 -29.19 -9.59
C GLY A 194 7.70 -28.26 -8.86
N GLU A 195 6.79 -28.85 -8.07
CA GLU A 195 5.78 -28.08 -7.32
C GLU A 195 6.37 -27.10 -6.30
N ALA A 196 7.51 -27.44 -5.69
CA ALA A 196 8.21 -26.54 -4.79
C ALA A 196 8.71 -25.28 -5.52
N GLY A 197 9.08 -25.41 -6.80
CA GLY A 197 9.50 -24.29 -7.64
C GLY A 197 8.36 -23.31 -7.95
N GLN A 198 7.11 -23.76 -7.97
CA GLN A 198 5.92 -22.92 -8.17
C GLN A 198 5.58 -22.12 -6.90
N ARG A 199 6.03 -22.56 -5.74
CA ARG A 199 5.81 -21.95 -4.43
C ARG A 199 7.07 -21.31 -3.88
N ALA A 200 7.99 -20.91 -4.77
CA ALA A 200 9.27 -20.35 -4.38
C ALA A 200 9.52 -19.01 -5.07
N TRP A 201 10.13 -18.10 -4.34
CA TRP A 201 10.57 -16.80 -4.84
C TRP A 201 11.98 -16.46 -4.36
N ARG A 202 12.68 -15.60 -5.09
CA ARG A 202 14.04 -15.19 -4.76
C ARG A 202 14.04 -13.89 -3.95
N ARG A 203 14.73 -13.88 -2.79
CA ARG A 203 14.89 -12.70 -1.98
C ARG A 203 16.24 -12.73 -1.26
N GLY A 204 16.96 -11.61 -1.27
CA GLY A 204 18.27 -11.50 -0.61
C GLY A 204 19.32 -12.51 -1.12
N GLY A 205 19.28 -12.86 -2.41
CA GLY A 205 20.20 -13.82 -3.00
C GLY A 205 19.83 -15.30 -2.81
N ARG A 206 18.87 -15.61 -1.94
CA ARG A 206 18.42 -16.97 -1.63
C ARG A 206 16.99 -17.21 -2.09
N TRP A 207 16.63 -18.49 -2.27
CA TRP A 207 15.26 -18.91 -2.55
C TRP A 207 14.49 -19.09 -1.26
N ARG A 208 13.29 -18.56 -1.20
CA ARG A 208 12.29 -18.81 -0.17
C ARG A 208 11.28 -19.78 -0.74
N ILE A 209 10.92 -20.81 0.04
CA ILE A 209 10.05 -21.90 -0.37
C ILE A 209 8.94 -21.99 0.66
N TRP A 210 7.71 -21.83 0.21
CA TRP A 210 6.55 -22.01 1.06
C TRP A 210 6.08 -23.46 1.00
N ASP A 211 5.98 -24.11 2.16
CA ASP A 211 5.35 -25.40 2.35
C ASP A 211 3.95 -25.17 2.94
N PRO A 212 2.88 -25.45 2.18
CA PRO A 212 1.51 -25.30 2.67
C PRO A 212 1.25 -26.24 3.84
N PRO A 213 0.25 -25.94 4.69
CA PRO A 213 -0.13 -26.81 5.77
C PRO A 213 -0.58 -28.16 5.22
N VAL A 214 -0.16 -29.24 5.87
CA VAL A 214 -0.55 -30.61 5.49
C VAL A 214 -1.95 -30.87 6.00
N SER A 215 -2.88 -31.22 5.13
CA SER A 215 -4.21 -31.66 5.56
C SER A 215 -4.12 -32.98 6.33
N PRO A 216 -4.92 -33.19 7.40
CA PRO A 216 -4.94 -34.46 8.11
C PRO A 216 -5.23 -35.63 7.15
N GLY A 217 -4.27 -36.56 7.04
CA GLY A 217 -4.40 -37.76 6.21
C GLY A 217 -3.74 -37.67 4.81
N GLN A 218 -3.18 -36.54 4.41
CA GLN A 218 -2.30 -36.46 3.25
C GLN A 218 -0.84 -36.67 3.67
N PRO A 219 -0.06 -37.47 2.88
CA PRO A 219 1.39 -37.50 3.10
C PRO A 219 1.91 -36.06 2.95
N GLY A 220 2.67 -35.58 3.93
CA GLY A 220 3.35 -34.31 3.84
C GLY A 220 4.10 -34.16 2.54
N PRO A 221 4.41 -32.95 2.07
CA PRO A 221 5.11 -32.72 0.82
C PRO A 221 6.34 -33.63 0.82
N ALA A 222 6.34 -34.62 -0.10
CA ALA A 222 7.39 -35.59 -0.17
C ALA A 222 8.73 -34.85 -0.19
N ALA A 223 9.63 -35.22 0.71
CA ALA A 223 11.05 -34.92 0.62
C ALA A 223 11.61 -35.64 -0.60
N GLY A 224 11.00 -35.42 -1.75
CA GLY A 224 11.19 -36.17 -2.97
C GLY A 224 11.96 -35.37 -3.99
N GLY A 225 13.12 -35.86 -4.28
CA GLY A 225 13.99 -35.42 -5.34
C GLY A 225 15.41 -35.27 -4.83
N ALA A 226 16.29 -36.14 -5.26
CA ALA A 226 17.71 -36.19 -4.95
C ALA A 226 18.45 -34.92 -5.42
N ALA A 227 18.28 -33.81 -4.72
CA ALA A 227 19.18 -32.66 -4.79
C ALA A 227 18.77 -31.62 -3.73
N GLY A 228 19.28 -31.78 -2.52
CA GLY A 228 19.22 -30.72 -1.50
C GLY A 228 18.39 -31.09 -0.27
N GLN A 229 19.09 -31.16 0.85
CA GLN A 229 18.45 -31.24 2.16
C GLN A 229 17.45 -30.06 2.31
N PRO A 230 16.28 -30.28 2.94
CA PRO A 230 15.36 -29.19 3.21
C PRO A 230 16.11 -28.11 4.00
N GLY A 231 16.20 -26.91 3.41
CA GLY A 231 16.89 -25.79 4.03
C GLY A 231 16.26 -25.42 5.39
N PRO A 232 16.93 -24.62 6.20
CA PRO A 232 16.44 -24.25 7.53
C PRO A 232 15.11 -23.50 7.41
N VAL A 233 14.24 -23.75 8.40
CA VAL A 233 12.99 -23.00 8.57
C VAL A 233 13.34 -21.55 8.90
N LEU A 234 12.65 -20.64 8.24
CA LEU A 234 12.82 -19.20 8.41
C LEU A 234 11.59 -18.60 9.13
N ALA A 235 11.84 -17.69 10.06
CA ALA A 235 10.77 -16.83 10.56
C ALA A 235 10.31 -15.89 9.45
N PRO A 236 9.00 -15.89 9.09
CA PRO A 236 8.49 -15.01 8.05
C PRO A 236 8.47 -13.55 8.51
N ASP A 237 8.59 -12.64 7.57
CA ASP A 237 8.25 -11.23 7.75
C ASP A 237 6.96 -10.88 6.99
N LEU A 238 6.54 -9.62 7.05
CA LEU A 238 5.30 -9.16 6.41
C LEU A 238 5.30 -9.41 4.90
N GLN A 239 6.44 -9.21 4.22
CA GLN A 239 6.55 -9.47 2.78
C GLN A 239 6.37 -10.95 2.45
N ASP A 240 6.91 -11.83 3.27
CA ASP A 240 6.75 -13.26 3.13
C ASP A 240 5.29 -13.67 3.33
N ALA A 241 4.65 -13.15 4.39
CA ALA A 241 3.26 -13.46 4.71
C ALA A 241 2.29 -13.01 3.60
N VAL A 242 2.47 -11.82 3.05
CA VAL A 242 1.66 -11.33 1.92
C VAL A 242 1.91 -12.16 0.66
N THR A 243 3.17 -12.51 0.36
CA THR A 243 3.51 -13.37 -0.78
C THR A 243 2.86 -14.74 -0.64
N VAL A 244 2.94 -15.35 0.54
CA VAL A 244 2.31 -16.64 0.83
C VAL A 244 0.79 -16.58 0.70
N ALA A 245 0.16 -15.48 1.17
CA ALA A 245 -1.28 -15.32 1.04
C ALA A 245 -1.73 -15.28 -0.44
N ILE A 246 -0.96 -14.62 -1.32
CA ILE A 246 -1.21 -14.64 -2.77
C ILE A 246 -1.08 -16.06 -3.33
N LEU A 247 0.04 -16.75 -3.05
CA LEU A 247 0.29 -18.10 -3.52
C LEU A 247 -0.76 -19.09 -3.01
N ALA A 248 -1.18 -18.98 -1.76
CA ALA A 248 -2.22 -19.83 -1.18
C ALA A 248 -3.56 -19.66 -1.89
N ARG A 249 -3.92 -18.42 -2.23
CA ARG A 249 -5.14 -18.14 -2.99
C ARG A 249 -5.08 -18.68 -4.41
N GLU A 250 -3.94 -18.50 -5.11
CA GLU A 250 -3.74 -19.05 -6.46
C GLU A 250 -3.82 -20.56 -6.46
N LEU A 251 -3.21 -21.23 -5.48
CA LEU A 251 -3.28 -22.67 -5.32
C LEU A 251 -4.72 -23.16 -5.09
N ALA A 252 -5.46 -22.49 -4.21
CA ALA A 252 -6.86 -22.80 -3.96
C ALA A 252 -7.74 -22.63 -5.22
N ALA A 253 -7.52 -21.58 -5.99
CA ALA A 253 -8.23 -21.34 -7.24
C ALA A 253 -7.93 -22.41 -8.30
N ALA A 254 -6.67 -22.85 -8.42
CA ALA A 254 -6.25 -23.94 -9.35
C ALA A 254 -6.91 -25.26 -8.97
N GLN A 255 -7.00 -25.59 -7.68
CA GLN A 255 -7.66 -26.80 -7.19
C GLN A 255 -9.17 -26.77 -7.43
N ALA A 256 -9.83 -25.63 -7.26
CA ALA A 256 -11.25 -25.48 -7.54
C ALA A 256 -11.58 -25.59 -9.04
N GLY A 257 -10.69 -25.09 -9.92
CA GLY A 257 -10.86 -25.20 -11.39
C GLY A 257 -10.73 -26.60 -11.93
N ASN A 258 -9.88 -27.45 -11.31
CA ASN A 258 -9.70 -28.85 -11.72
C ASN A 258 -10.83 -29.79 -11.25
N GLY A 259 -11.74 -29.33 -10.39
CA GLY A 259 -12.84 -30.12 -9.83
C GLY A 259 -14.16 -30.06 -10.61
N GLN A 260 -14.29 -29.30 -11.69
CA GLN A 260 -15.47 -29.34 -12.56
C GLN A 260 -15.37 -30.54 -13.52
N PRO A 261 -16.25 -31.55 -13.41
CA PRO A 261 -16.34 -32.59 -14.44
C PRO A 261 -16.79 -31.89 -15.74
N GLU A 262 -16.07 -32.19 -16.82
CA GLU A 262 -16.54 -31.92 -18.18
C GLU A 262 -17.96 -32.42 -18.29
N GLY A 263 -18.92 -31.50 -18.36
CA GLY A 263 -20.34 -31.83 -18.52
C GLY A 263 -20.51 -32.59 -19.82
N GLY A 264 -20.81 -33.86 -19.70
CA GLY A 264 -21.12 -34.72 -20.83
C GLY A 264 -22.24 -34.08 -21.64
N ASP A 265 -21.99 -34.01 -22.92
CA ASP A 265 -22.92 -33.65 -24.00
C ASP A 265 -24.12 -34.64 -23.96
N PRO A 266 -25.35 -34.22 -23.71
CA PRO A 266 -26.51 -35.06 -23.92
C PRO A 266 -26.88 -35.03 -25.40
N ARG A 267 -26.64 -36.15 -26.05
CA ARG A 267 -27.25 -36.47 -27.36
C ARG A 267 -28.76 -36.50 -27.25
#